data_60420943fc0c71184e9e5c8f43e3c3d2
#
_entry.id   60420943fc0c71184e9e5c8f43e3c3d2
#
_cell.length_a   1.000
_cell.length_b   1.000
_cell.length_c   1.000
_cell.angle_alpha   90.00
_cell.angle_beta   90.00
_cell.angle_gamma   90.00
#
_symmetry.space_group_name_H-M   'P 1'
#
loop_
_entity.id
_entity.type
_entity.pdbx_description
1 polymer ?
#
loop_
_entity_poly.entity_id
_entity_poly.type
_entity_poly.pdbx_seq_one_letter_code
_entity_poly.pdbx_strand_id
1 'polypeptide(L)'
;MPSIEVKPLPKSYTLPQASGSKISAPVKRNLLSAGPAYLSHLRLTLHHNNSFEEQDAFNNKERRRLEELQGSTTNGEDDLGVGDEPETEELLSLDPKEWKKHDYYAVLGLSHLRYKATPEQIKIAHRKKVLKHHPDKKVTATSEPQSTSSLLGLNLNTNDDAFFKCIQKAHEVLTNPEKRRQFDSVDPEFIEETEAIPSAVQAKKLDFFKTWAPVFEREARFSRQQPVPMLGNYEASKEHVEGFYDFWYKFDSWRSFEWLDKEVNEGSDNRDDKRYTEKKNKSERARRKKEDTARLRQMVDLVLSLDPRIKRIKEEEKAAREAKRLARSQPASGTNTGANTPKKSKTEEEEEKRKKEEAEKAAKTEAKKAKAAAANAAKKARRQQRAAEAAGDAA
;
A
#
# COMPACT_ATOMS: atom_id res chain seq x y z
N MET A 1 -35.71 -18.61 8.40
CA MET A 1 -36.70 -18.17 9.42
C MET A 1 -36.57 -19.12 10.60
N PRO A 2 -36.35 -18.65 11.83
CA PRO A 2 -36.30 -19.55 12.98
C PRO A 2 -37.67 -20.19 13.19
N SER A 3 -37.70 -21.51 13.27
CA SER A 3 -38.90 -22.28 13.60
C SER A 3 -39.27 -22.00 15.06
N ILE A 4 -40.44 -21.44 15.28
CA ILE A 4 -40.93 -21.21 16.64
C ILE A 4 -41.44 -22.56 17.16
N GLU A 5 -40.69 -23.17 18.09
CA GLU A 5 -41.19 -24.33 18.84
C GLU A 5 -42.35 -23.87 19.72
N VAL A 6 -43.56 -24.22 19.33
CA VAL A 6 -44.75 -23.98 20.15
C VAL A 6 -44.78 -25.06 21.24
N LYS A 7 -44.48 -24.67 22.49
CA LYS A 7 -44.68 -25.58 23.63
C LYS A 7 -46.15 -25.94 23.77
N PRO A 8 -46.49 -27.24 23.95
CA PRO A 8 -47.85 -27.65 24.17
C PRO A 8 -48.41 -27.04 25.47
N LEU A 9 -49.69 -26.69 25.47
CA LEU A 9 -50.41 -26.18 26.64
C LEU A 9 -50.24 -27.14 27.83
N PRO A 10 -50.05 -26.63 29.05
CA PRO A 10 -49.94 -27.45 30.26
C PRO A 10 -51.19 -28.33 30.41
N LYS A 11 -50.98 -29.58 30.83
CA LYS A 11 -52.04 -30.58 30.99
C LYS A 11 -53.15 -30.17 31.97
N SER A 12 -52.92 -29.14 32.77
CA SER A 12 -53.89 -28.56 33.73
C SER A 12 -54.78 -27.48 33.14
N TYR A 13 -54.60 -27.11 31.84
CA TYR A 13 -55.47 -26.13 31.22
C TYR A 13 -56.82 -26.74 30.88
N THR A 14 -57.82 -26.43 31.69
CA THR A 14 -59.24 -26.76 31.41
C THR A 14 -59.85 -25.55 30.71
N LEU A 15 -60.43 -25.77 29.54
CA LEU A 15 -61.22 -24.76 28.85
C LEU A 15 -62.31 -24.21 29.79
N PRO A 16 -62.48 -22.91 29.94
CA PRO A 16 -63.55 -22.35 30.75
C PRO A 16 -64.91 -22.83 30.22
N GLN A 17 -65.74 -23.43 31.08
CA GLN A 17 -67.09 -23.82 30.73
C GLN A 17 -67.85 -22.56 30.33
N ALA A 18 -68.54 -22.65 29.16
CA ALA A 18 -69.34 -21.58 28.64
C ALA A 18 -70.51 -21.31 29.61
N SER A 19 -70.37 -20.32 30.49
CA SER A 19 -71.51 -19.77 31.24
C SER A 19 -72.46 -19.09 30.25
N GLY A 20 -73.68 -19.51 30.17
CA GLY A 20 -74.80 -19.14 29.33
C GLY A 20 -74.99 -17.75 28.73
N SER A 21 -73.96 -17.07 28.36
CA SER A 21 -73.93 -15.81 27.58
C SER A 21 -74.08 -16.16 26.09
N LYS A 22 -74.90 -15.42 25.36
CA LYS A 22 -75.20 -15.54 23.92
C LYS A 22 -73.94 -15.37 22.98
N ILE A 23 -72.87 -16.06 23.30
CA ILE A 23 -71.63 -16.08 22.49
C ILE A 23 -71.75 -17.34 21.61
N SER A 24 -71.57 -17.15 20.32
CA SER A 24 -71.59 -18.23 19.33
C SER A 24 -70.62 -19.35 19.66
N ALA A 25 -70.94 -20.59 19.36
CA ALA A 25 -70.08 -21.76 19.57
C ALA A 25 -68.65 -21.50 19.02
N PRO A 26 -67.60 -22.00 19.69
CA PRO A 26 -66.25 -21.81 19.27
C PRO A 26 -66.02 -22.38 17.87
N VAL A 27 -65.67 -21.51 16.92
CA VAL A 27 -65.35 -21.89 15.55
C VAL A 27 -63.84 -22.04 15.47
N LYS A 28 -63.33 -23.19 15.03
CA LYS A 28 -61.93 -23.41 14.70
C LYS A 28 -61.55 -22.49 13.54
N ARG A 29 -60.78 -21.47 13.82
CA ARG A 29 -60.18 -20.58 12.79
C ARG A 29 -58.71 -20.90 12.66
N ASN A 30 -58.19 -20.88 11.45
CA ASN A 30 -56.75 -20.92 11.24
C ASN A 30 -56.12 -19.66 11.88
N LEU A 31 -55.09 -19.87 12.70
CA LEU A 31 -54.31 -18.79 13.26
C LEU A 31 -53.69 -18.00 12.12
N LEU A 32 -54.10 -16.75 11.97
CA LEU A 32 -53.43 -15.79 11.10
C LEU A 32 -52.12 -15.40 11.78
N SER A 33 -51.09 -15.16 10.98
CA SER A 33 -49.79 -14.69 11.48
C SER A 33 -49.98 -13.41 12.32
N ALA A 34 -49.74 -13.52 13.61
CA ALA A 34 -49.83 -12.39 14.54
C ALA A 34 -48.52 -11.64 14.57
N GLY A 35 -48.56 -10.32 14.69
CA GLY A 35 -47.38 -9.48 14.80
C GLY A 35 -46.58 -9.75 16.08
N PRO A 36 -45.28 -9.26 16.14
CA PRO A 36 -44.39 -9.51 17.27
C PRO A 36 -44.97 -9.08 18.63
N ALA A 37 -45.71 -7.99 18.67
CA ALA A 37 -46.34 -7.50 19.90
C ALA A 37 -47.38 -8.45 20.47
N TYR A 38 -48.19 -9.11 19.61
CA TYR A 38 -49.16 -10.11 20.04
C TYR A 38 -48.46 -11.35 20.58
N LEU A 39 -47.41 -11.82 19.91
CA LEU A 39 -46.63 -12.98 20.38
C LEU A 39 -45.93 -12.67 21.71
N SER A 40 -45.44 -11.44 21.93
CA SER A 40 -44.90 -11.03 23.21
C SER A 40 -45.94 -11.01 24.31
N HIS A 41 -47.12 -10.48 24.06
CA HIS A 41 -48.26 -10.49 25.00
C HIS A 41 -48.72 -11.93 25.33
N LEU A 42 -48.77 -12.80 24.33
CA LEU A 42 -49.14 -14.21 24.50
C LEU A 42 -48.10 -14.98 25.36
N ARG A 43 -46.84 -14.69 25.20
CA ARG A 43 -45.75 -15.19 26.06
C ARG A 43 -45.91 -14.71 27.50
N LEU A 44 -46.14 -13.39 27.69
CA LEU A 44 -46.34 -12.80 29.00
C LEU A 44 -47.50 -13.47 29.75
N THR A 45 -48.64 -13.67 29.11
CA THR A 45 -49.83 -14.22 29.71
C THR A 45 -49.76 -15.73 29.96
N LEU A 46 -49.26 -16.52 29.00
CA LEU A 46 -49.26 -17.98 29.07
C LEU A 46 -48.03 -18.60 29.74
N HIS A 47 -46.88 -17.97 29.61
CA HIS A 47 -45.62 -18.54 30.10
C HIS A 47 -45.06 -17.82 31.31
N HIS A 48 -45.39 -16.55 31.52
CA HIS A 48 -44.83 -15.73 32.61
C HIS A 48 -45.90 -15.20 33.58
N ASN A 49 -47.10 -15.78 33.60
CA ASN A 49 -48.20 -15.44 34.52
C ASN A 49 -48.43 -13.93 34.70
N ASN A 50 -48.27 -13.13 33.65
CA ASN A 50 -48.29 -11.67 33.66
C ASN A 50 -47.16 -11.00 34.48
N SER A 51 -46.07 -11.72 34.76
CA SER A 51 -44.88 -11.14 35.40
C SER A 51 -43.93 -10.56 34.35
N PHE A 52 -43.74 -9.25 34.37
CA PHE A 52 -42.78 -8.55 33.50
C PHE A 52 -41.33 -8.92 33.84
N GLU A 53 -41.02 -9.17 35.12
CA GLU A 53 -39.70 -9.55 35.56
C GLU A 53 -39.23 -10.89 34.97
N GLU A 54 -40.13 -11.91 34.95
CA GLU A 54 -39.84 -13.20 34.34
C GLU A 54 -39.69 -13.10 32.83
N GLN A 55 -40.52 -12.29 32.19
CA GLN A 55 -40.39 -12.02 30.76
C GLN A 55 -39.06 -11.34 30.40
N ASP A 56 -38.67 -10.34 31.16
CA ASP A 56 -37.38 -9.64 30.94
C ASP A 56 -36.20 -10.56 31.21
N ALA A 57 -36.25 -11.39 32.23
CA ALA A 57 -35.23 -12.40 32.48
C ALA A 57 -35.12 -13.40 31.31
N PHE A 58 -36.26 -13.83 30.76
CA PHE A 58 -36.30 -14.70 29.60
C PHE A 58 -35.74 -14.01 28.36
N ASN A 59 -36.16 -12.78 28.06
CA ASN A 59 -35.67 -12.01 26.95
C ASN A 59 -34.15 -11.74 27.06
N ASN A 60 -33.65 -11.44 28.25
CA ASN A 60 -32.24 -11.24 28.51
C ASN A 60 -31.43 -12.54 28.33
N LYS A 61 -31.98 -13.67 28.75
CA LYS A 61 -31.37 -14.99 28.55
C LYS A 61 -31.30 -15.35 27.06
N GLU A 62 -32.40 -15.11 26.33
CA GLU A 62 -32.46 -15.36 24.88
C GLU A 62 -31.50 -14.43 24.13
N ARG A 63 -31.40 -13.14 24.52
CA ARG A 63 -30.45 -12.21 23.96
C ARG A 63 -29.01 -12.67 24.18
N ARG A 64 -28.64 -13.07 25.40
CA ARG A 64 -27.32 -13.63 25.71
C ARG A 64 -27.00 -14.86 24.85
N ARG A 65 -27.99 -15.78 24.72
CA ARG A 65 -27.85 -16.97 23.89
C ARG A 65 -27.61 -16.61 22.42
N LEU A 66 -28.31 -15.59 21.89
CA LEU A 66 -28.11 -15.10 20.54
C LEU A 66 -26.77 -14.40 20.38
N GLU A 67 -26.34 -13.63 21.40
CA GLU A 67 -25.03 -13.00 21.44
C GLU A 67 -23.90 -14.06 21.50
N GLU A 68 -24.07 -15.11 22.30
CA GLU A 68 -23.13 -16.25 22.36
C GLU A 68 -23.07 -17.01 21.02
N LEU A 69 -24.21 -17.24 20.37
CA LEU A 69 -24.26 -17.87 19.05
C LEU A 69 -23.65 -16.97 17.97
N GLN A 70 -23.88 -15.66 18.02
CA GLN A 70 -23.25 -14.71 17.13
C GLN A 70 -21.75 -14.54 17.44
N GLY A 71 -21.37 -14.51 18.71
CA GLY A 71 -19.99 -14.50 19.16
C GLY A 71 -19.23 -15.78 18.80
N SER A 72 -19.89 -16.94 18.86
CA SER A 72 -19.29 -18.22 18.46
C SER A 72 -19.11 -18.34 16.95
N THR A 73 -19.97 -17.70 16.15
CA THR A 73 -19.79 -17.64 14.68
C THR A 73 -18.74 -16.61 14.24
N THR A 74 -18.38 -15.65 15.09
CA THR A 74 -17.33 -14.67 14.80
C THR A 74 -15.97 -15.05 15.42
N ASN A 75 -15.91 -15.97 16.39
CA ASN A 75 -14.68 -16.26 17.17
C ASN A 75 -13.93 -17.54 16.76
N GLY A 76 -14.34 -18.26 15.72
CA GLY A 76 -13.78 -19.60 15.49
C GLY A 76 -12.79 -19.72 14.33
N GLU A 77 -13.03 -19.16 13.19
CA GLU A 77 -12.19 -19.41 12.01
C GLU A 77 -11.93 -18.18 11.11
N ASP A 78 -12.69 -17.08 11.29
CA ASP A 78 -12.60 -15.91 10.40
C ASP A 78 -11.96 -14.68 11.04
N ASP A 79 -11.54 -14.72 12.30
CA ASP A 79 -10.87 -13.59 12.94
C ASP A 79 -9.34 -13.70 12.77
N LEU A 80 -8.85 -13.21 11.66
CA LEU A 80 -7.41 -13.17 11.36
C LEU A 80 -6.66 -12.09 12.17
N GLY A 81 -7.22 -11.61 13.30
CA GLY A 81 -6.61 -10.58 14.15
C GLY A 81 -6.49 -9.21 13.46
N VAL A 82 -7.41 -8.89 12.56
CA VAL A 82 -7.38 -7.66 11.74
C VAL A 82 -8.59 -6.77 12.01
N GLY A 83 -8.43 -5.47 11.79
CA GLY A 83 -9.52 -4.50 11.90
C GLY A 83 -9.80 -3.99 13.33
N ASP A 84 -9.03 -4.40 14.33
CA ASP A 84 -9.20 -4.04 15.74
C ASP A 84 -8.28 -2.90 16.19
N GLU A 85 -7.53 -2.28 15.26
CA GLU A 85 -6.69 -1.13 15.57
C GLU A 85 -7.51 0.03 16.15
N PRO A 86 -6.95 0.75 17.17
CA PRO A 86 -7.61 1.90 17.77
C PRO A 86 -7.79 3.01 16.71
N GLU A 87 -8.97 3.60 16.70
CA GLU A 87 -9.32 4.69 15.80
C GLU A 87 -8.89 6.01 16.41
N THR A 88 -8.06 6.75 15.71
CA THR A 88 -7.68 8.09 16.11
C THR A 88 -8.79 9.09 15.80
N GLU A 89 -8.85 10.18 16.54
CA GLU A 89 -9.83 11.24 16.31
C GLU A 89 -9.69 11.87 14.91
N GLU A 90 -8.47 11.91 14.41
CA GLU A 90 -8.16 12.37 13.05
C GLU A 90 -8.79 11.48 11.97
N LEU A 91 -8.73 10.14 12.15
CA LEU A 91 -9.40 9.20 11.24
C LEU A 91 -10.91 9.36 11.23
N LEU A 92 -11.51 9.58 12.41
CA LEU A 92 -12.97 9.74 12.53
C LEU A 92 -13.46 11.07 11.92
N SER A 93 -12.60 12.07 11.78
CA SER A 93 -12.91 13.37 11.21
C SER A 93 -12.68 13.49 9.69
N LEU A 94 -12.33 12.40 9.01
CA LEU A 94 -12.04 12.38 7.57
C LEU A 94 -13.25 12.83 6.72
N ASP A 95 -12.99 13.73 5.75
CA ASP A 95 -14.00 14.15 4.77
C ASP A 95 -14.04 13.21 3.57
N PRO A 96 -15.16 12.54 3.27
CA PRO A 96 -15.30 11.65 2.10
C PRO A 96 -14.96 12.30 0.76
N LYS A 97 -15.01 13.63 0.66
CA LYS A 97 -14.67 14.37 -0.56
C LYS A 97 -13.18 14.34 -0.86
N GLU A 98 -12.35 14.27 0.18
CA GLU A 98 -10.88 14.22 0.04
C GLU A 98 -10.33 12.80 -0.06
N TRP A 99 -11.11 11.88 -0.56
CA TRP A 99 -10.82 10.45 -0.62
C TRP A 99 -9.43 10.09 -1.19
N LYS A 100 -8.83 10.91 -2.03
CA LYS A 100 -7.48 10.69 -2.59
C LYS A 100 -6.35 10.85 -1.58
N LYS A 101 -6.61 11.57 -0.48
CA LYS A 101 -5.62 11.82 0.58
C LYS A 101 -5.71 10.81 1.72
N HIS A 102 -6.77 10.00 1.76
CA HIS A 102 -7.02 9.08 2.86
C HIS A 102 -6.03 7.91 2.85
N ASP A 103 -5.63 7.50 4.05
CA ASP A 103 -4.96 6.22 4.26
C ASP A 103 -6.01 5.12 4.44
N TYR A 104 -6.25 4.37 3.38
CA TYR A 104 -7.25 3.32 3.38
C TYR A 104 -6.91 2.13 4.26
N TYR A 105 -5.63 1.85 4.48
CA TYR A 105 -5.23 0.78 5.39
C TYR A 105 -5.52 1.19 6.83
N ALA A 106 -5.22 2.42 7.22
CA ALA A 106 -5.57 2.94 8.54
C ALA A 106 -7.07 3.00 8.78
N VAL A 107 -7.86 3.42 7.77
CA VAL A 107 -9.34 3.45 7.84
C VAL A 107 -9.92 2.06 8.13
N LEU A 108 -9.36 0.99 7.56
CA LEU A 108 -9.79 -0.38 7.83
C LEU A 108 -9.14 -1.02 9.07
N GLY A 109 -8.17 -0.35 9.72
CA GLY A 109 -7.41 -0.92 10.83
C GLY A 109 -6.45 -2.03 10.39
N LEU A 110 -5.75 -1.79 9.28
CA LEU A 110 -4.78 -2.66 8.66
C LEU A 110 -3.41 -1.98 8.52
N SER A 111 -3.12 -0.97 9.35
CA SER A 111 -1.88 -0.19 9.27
C SER A 111 -0.63 -1.07 9.41
N HIS A 112 -0.68 -2.08 10.28
CA HIS A 112 0.43 -3.00 10.51
C HIS A 112 0.72 -3.97 9.34
N LEU A 113 -0.27 -4.25 8.47
CA LEU A 113 -0.13 -5.16 7.33
C LEU A 113 0.07 -4.43 6.01
N ARG A 114 -0.68 -3.34 5.81
CA ARG A 114 -0.67 -2.50 4.59
C ARG A 114 -0.72 -3.32 3.30
N TYR A 115 0.24 -3.14 2.42
CA TYR A 115 0.34 -3.86 1.14
C TYR A 115 0.46 -5.39 1.28
N LYS A 116 0.85 -5.90 2.46
CA LYS A 116 0.91 -7.34 2.77
C LYS A 116 -0.46 -7.95 3.10
N ALA A 117 -1.48 -7.11 3.36
CA ALA A 117 -2.81 -7.59 3.70
C ALA A 117 -3.41 -8.44 2.58
N THR A 118 -3.96 -9.60 2.93
CA THR A 118 -4.64 -10.47 1.98
C THR A 118 -6.04 -9.95 1.65
N PRO A 119 -6.62 -10.32 0.50
CA PRO A 119 -8.00 -9.93 0.16
C PRO A 119 -9.04 -10.39 1.20
N GLU A 120 -8.78 -11.50 1.88
CA GLU A 120 -9.65 -12.02 2.94
C GLU A 120 -9.57 -11.15 4.18
N GLN A 121 -8.35 -10.77 4.61
CA GLN A 121 -8.14 -9.84 5.71
C GLN A 121 -8.83 -8.50 5.48
N ILE A 122 -8.77 -7.97 4.26
CA ILE A 122 -9.45 -6.72 3.89
C ILE A 122 -10.98 -6.86 4.04
N LYS A 123 -11.56 -7.98 3.61
CA LYS A 123 -13.01 -8.25 3.75
C LYS A 123 -13.43 -8.38 5.21
N ILE A 124 -12.63 -9.06 6.03
CA ILE A 124 -12.91 -9.24 7.46
C ILE A 124 -12.82 -7.89 8.18
N ALA A 125 -11.74 -7.15 7.97
CA ALA A 125 -11.55 -5.82 8.54
C ALA A 125 -12.70 -4.87 8.16
N HIS A 126 -13.08 -4.84 6.89
CA HIS A 126 -14.24 -4.07 6.43
C HIS A 126 -15.53 -4.48 7.14
N ARG A 127 -15.81 -5.80 7.26
CA ARG A 127 -17.01 -6.30 7.96
C ARG A 127 -17.06 -5.82 9.42
N LYS A 128 -15.93 -5.91 10.13
CA LYS A 128 -15.80 -5.41 11.52
C LYS A 128 -16.07 -3.92 11.61
N LYS A 129 -15.42 -3.11 10.75
CA LYS A 129 -15.61 -1.65 10.74
C LYS A 129 -17.02 -1.24 10.38
N VAL A 130 -17.66 -1.89 9.40
CA VAL A 130 -19.07 -1.68 9.05
C VAL A 130 -19.98 -2.01 10.23
N LEU A 131 -19.76 -3.12 10.91
CA LEU A 131 -20.58 -3.51 12.08
C LEU A 131 -20.44 -2.51 13.24
N LYS A 132 -19.26 -1.90 13.39
CA LYS A 132 -18.98 -0.91 14.44
C LYS A 132 -19.61 0.45 14.13
N HIS A 133 -19.51 0.91 12.87
CA HIS A 133 -19.89 2.26 12.45
C HIS A 133 -21.19 2.32 11.64
N HIS A 134 -22.00 1.25 11.66
CA HIS A 134 -23.27 1.26 10.93
C HIS A 134 -24.23 2.28 11.54
N PRO A 135 -24.81 3.20 10.73
CA PRO A 135 -25.69 4.27 11.25
C PRO A 135 -26.88 3.72 12.03
N ASP A 136 -27.45 2.56 11.62
CA ASP A 136 -28.59 1.93 12.27
C ASP A 136 -28.27 1.45 13.71
N LYS A 137 -27.07 0.95 13.96
CA LYS A 137 -26.68 0.49 15.32
C LYS A 137 -26.48 1.64 16.30
N LYS A 138 -26.10 2.80 15.84
CA LYS A 138 -25.89 4.00 16.69
C LYS A 138 -27.23 4.61 17.14
N VAL A 139 -28.26 4.52 16.31
CA VAL A 139 -29.60 4.95 16.69
C VAL A 139 -30.14 4.13 17.87
N THR A 140 -29.80 2.84 17.95
CA THR A 140 -30.24 1.96 19.06
C THR A 140 -29.41 2.10 20.32
N ALA A 141 -28.14 2.52 20.23
CA ALA A 141 -27.25 2.68 21.39
C ALA A 141 -27.48 3.99 22.17
N THR A 142 -28.12 4.98 21.58
CA THR A 142 -28.47 6.27 22.20
C THR A 142 -29.86 6.26 22.88
N SER A 143 -30.38 5.12 23.30
CA SER A 143 -31.63 5.02 24.06
C SER A 143 -31.47 5.34 25.57
N GLU A 144 -30.60 6.29 25.92
CA GLU A 144 -30.71 7.05 27.16
C GLU A 144 -31.67 8.23 26.93
N PRO A 145 -32.69 8.44 27.75
CA PRO A 145 -33.73 9.45 27.51
C PRO A 145 -33.28 10.84 27.97
N GLN A 146 -32.17 11.34 27.45
CA GLN A 146 -31.70 12.70 27.77
C GLN A 146 -31.14 13.40 26.52
N SER A 147 -31.99 13.78 25.61
CA SER A 147 -31.97 15.11 25.00
C SER A 147 -33.11 15.25 23.97
N THR A 148 -33.82 16.35 24.11
CA THR A 148 -34.87 16.87 23.22
C THR A 148 -34.42 17.08 21.76
N SER A 149 -33.14 16.87 21.46
CA SER A 149 -32.54 16.95 20.12
C SER A 149 -32.90 15.77 19.21
N SER A 150 -33.16 14.58 19.79
CA SER A 150 -33.56 13.40 19.01
C SER A 150 -35.00 13.51 18.47
N LEU A 151 -35.85 14.35 19.10
CA LEU A 151 -37.24 14.54 18.69
C LEU A 151 -37.37 15.43 17.43
N LEU A 152 -36.32 16.21 17.10
CA LEU A 152 -36.31 17.12 15.96
C LEU A 152 -35.68 16.57 14.69
N GLY A 153 -35.27 15.30 14.67
CA GLY A 153 -34.71 14.65 13.46
C GLY A 153 -33.39 15.24 12.98
N LEU A 154 -32.75 16.09 13.79
CA LEU A 154 -31.47 16.68 13.50
C LEU A 154 -30.38 15.69 13.95
N ASN A 155 -29.97 14.79 13.05
CA ASN A 155 -28.81 13.96 13.22
C ASN A 155 -27.56 14.83 13.30
N LEU A 156 -27.14 15.18 14.52
CA LEU A 156 -25.94 15.98 14.79
C LEU A 156 -24.63 15.23 14.53
N ASN A 157 -24.66 13.95 14.13
CA ASN A 157 -23.50 13.14 13.86
C ASN A 157 -23.22 12.99 12.35
N THR A 158 -23.05 14.11 11.66
CA THR A 158 -22.61 14.13 10.24
C THR A 158 -21.25 13.46 10.05
N ASN A 159 -20.38 13.46 11.07
CA ASN A 159 -19.06 12.84 11.01
C ASN A 159 -19.12 11.30 10.93
N ASP A 160 -20.08 10.67 11.60
CA ASP A 160 -20.20 9.19 11.58
C ASP A 160 -20.62 8.66 10.21
N ASP A 161 -21.54 9.36 9.54
CA ASP A 161 -21.93 9.02 8.16
C ASP A 161 -20.78 9.32 7.17
N ALA A 162 -20.01 10.37 7.43
CA ALA A 162 -18.81 10.70 6.67
C ALA A 162 -17.75 9.58 6.78
N PHE A 163 -17.43 9.15 7.99
CA PHE A 163 -16.47 8.07 8.21
C PHE A 163 -16.94 6.73 7.64
N PHE A 164 -18.24 6.42 7.74
CA PHE A 164 -18.80 5.22 7.11
C PHE A 164 -18.60 5.21 5.58
N LYS A 165 -18.78 6.36 4.93
CA LYS A 165 -18.48 6.51 3.49
C LYS A 165 -17.00 6.30 3.20
N CYS A 166 -16.12 6.75 4.09
CA CYS A 166 -14.67 6.49 3.97
C CYS A 166 -14.35 5.00 4.08
N ILE A 167 -15.01 4.25 5.01
CA ILE A 167 -14.87 2.79 5.13
C ILE A 167 -15.31 2.07 3.84
N GLN A 168 -16.46 2.46 3.27
CA GLN A 168 -16.93 1.89 2.02
C GLN A 168 -15.96 2.16 0.86
N LYS A 169 -15.45 3.40 0.78
CA LYS A 169 -14.48 3.79 -0.25
C LYS A 169 -13.16 3.04 -0.10
N ALA A 170 -12.66 2.87 1.12
CA ALA A 170 -11.46 2.09 1.41
C ALA A 170 -11.62 0.63 0.93
N HIS A 171 -12.75 0.01 1.22
CA HIS A 171 -13.04 -1.35 0.75
C HIS A 171 -13.12 -1.44 -0.78
N GLU A 172 -13.78 -0.49 -1.45
CA GLU A 172 -13.86 -0.44 -2.93
C GLU A 172 -12.48 -0.38 -3.57
N VAL A 173 -11.59 0.46 -3.02
CA VAL A 173 -10.25 0.65 -3.55
C VAL A 173 -9.36 -0.55 -3.28
N LEU A 174 -9.33 -1.06 -2.04
CA LEU A 174 -8.43 -2.13 -1.65
C LEU A 174 -8.85 -3.52 -2.15
N THR A 175 -10.13 -3.72 -2.45
CA THR A 175 -10.63 -4.99 -3.03
C THR A 175 -10.33 -5.09 -4.53
N ASN A 176 -10.27 -3.96 -5.24
CA ASN A 176 -9.95 -3.95 -6.66
C ASN A 176 -8.41 -3.97 -6.83
N PRO A 177 -7.83 -5.02 -7.47
CA PRO A 177 -6.38 -5.17 -7.58
C PRO A 177 -5.70 -4.03 -8.35
N GLU A 178 -6.35 -3.45 -9.35
CA GLU A 178 -5.80 -2.32 -10.12
C GLU A 178 -5.80 -1.04 -9.29
N LYS A 179 -6.92 -0.70 -8.66
CA LYS A 179 -7.03 0.49 -7.79
C LYS A 179 -6.10 0.37 -6.58
N ARG A 180 -6.00 -0.82 -5.98
CA ARG A 180 -5.08 -1.10 -4.88
C ARG A 180 -3.64 -0.88 -5.31
N ARG A 181 -3.23 -1.40 -6.47
CA ARG A 181 -1.88 -1.20 -7.00
C ARG A 181 -1.58 0.27 -7.28
N GLN A 182 -2.55 1.04 -7.79
CA GLN A 182 -2.41 2.48 -7.98
C GLN A 182 -2.22 3.20 -6.65
N PHE A 183 -3.00 2.85 -5.63
CA PHE A 183 -2.88 3.40 -4.28
C PHE A 183 -1.55 3.01 -3.63
N ASP A 184 -1.16 1.73 -3.67
CA ASP A 184 0.11 1.23 -3.13
C ASP A 184 1.33 1.90 -3.78
N SER A 185 1.20 2.43 -5.01
CA SER A 185 2.28 3.18 -5.66
C SER A 185 2.58 4.53 -4.99
N VAL A 186 1.62 5.06 -4.20
CA VAL A 186 1.67 6.38 -3.54
C VAL A 186 1.26 6.26 -2.07
N ASP A 187 1.53 5.13 -1.45
CA ASP A 187 1.22 4.85 -0.06
C ASP A 187 1.69 5.99 0.87
N PRO A 188 0.79 6.62 1.66
CA PRO A 188 1.14 7.76 2.50
C PRO A 188 2.24 7.45 3.51
N GLU A 189 2.17 6.32 4.20
CA GLU A 189 3.20 5.92 5.17
C GLU A 189 4.58 5.77 4.52
N PHE A 190 4.64 5.19 3.32
CA PHE A 190 5.90 5.10 2.58
C PHE A 190 6.48 6.49 2.28
N ILE A 191 5.65 7.48 1.98
CA ILE A 191 6.10 8.85 1.72
C ILE A 191 6.67 9.46 3.01
N GLU A 192 5.97 9.35 4.14
CA GLU A 192 6.41 9.84 5.44
C GLU A 192 7.74 9.19 5.87
N GLU A 193 7.84 7.88 5.76
CA GLU A 193 9.06 7.15 6.07
C GLU A 193 10.22 7.50 5.13
N THR A 194 9.92 7.87 3.89
CA THR A 194 10.94 8.32 2.93
C THR A 194 11.47 9.70 3.29
N GLU A 195 10.64 10.59 3.80
CA GLU A 195 11.04 11.90 4.31
C GLU A 195 11.85 11.79 5.60
N ALA A 196 11.64 10.76 6.40
CA ALA A 196 12.38 10.48 7.63
C ALA A 196 13.78 9.89 7.41
N ILE A 197 14.23 9.67 6.16
CA ILE A 197 15.58 9.16 5.87
C ILE A 197 16.65 10.15 6.41
N PRO A 198 17.65 9.66 7.19
CA PRO A 198 18.63 10.52 7.81
C PRO A 198 19.50 11.24 6.77
N SER A 199 19.77 12.50 7.03
CA SER A 199 20.71 13.29 6.21
C SER A 199 22.13 12.69 6.24
N ALA A 200 22.97 13.05 5.28
CA ALA A 200 24.35 12.57 5.17
C ALA A 200 25.19 12.77 6.45
N VAL A 201 24.90 13.82 7.21
CA VAL A 201 25.60 14.13 8.48
C VAL A 201 25.13 13.22 9.62
N GLN A 202 23.83 12.96 9.69
CA GLN A 202 23.22 12.07 10.69
C GLN A 202 23.59 10.61 10.42
N ALA A 203 23.53 10.20 9.16
CA ALA A 203 23.83 8.83 8.71
C ALA A 203 25.27 8.38 9.06
N LYS A 204 26.24 9.30 9.12
CA LYS A 204 27.63 8.99 9.53
C LYS A 204 27.76 8.56 11.00
N LYS A 205 26.80 8.93 11.85
CA LYS A 205 26.80 8.64 13.29
C LYS A 205 26.00 7.37 13.65
N LEU A 206 25.23 6.86 12.71
CA LEU A 206 24.35 5.71 12.90
C LEU A 206 25.01 4.42 12.42
N ASP A 207 24.51 3.30 12.92
CA ASP A 207 24.92 1.98 12.44
C ASP A 207 24.43 1.80 10.99
N PHE A 208 25.39 1.61 10.08
CA PHE A 208 25.13 1.54 8.65
C PHE A 208 24.09 0.47 8.29
N PHE A 209 24.28 -0.75 8.76
CA PHE A 209 23.39 -1.87 8.38
C PHE A 209 22.01 -1.75 9.00
N LYS A 210 21.91 -1.34 10.25
CA LYS A 210 20.62 -1.15 10.94
C LYS A 210 19.82 -0.02 10.34
N THR A 211 20.48 1.01 9.83
CA THR A 211 19.80 2.16 9.23
C THR A 211 19.34 1.88 7.80
N TRP A 212 20.21 1.28 6.97
CA TRP A 212 19.94 1.18 5.54
C TRP A 212 19.28 -0.13 5.11
N ALA A 213 19.44 -1.24 5.84
CA ALA A 213 18.78 -2.49 5.48
C ALA A 213 17.24 -2.37 5.41
N PRO A 214 16.56 -1.76 6.40
CA PRO A 214 15.10 -1.58 6.33
C PRO A 214 14.66 -0.64 5.18
N VAL A 215 15.50 0.38 4.87
CA VAL A 215 15.20 1.31 3.78
C VAL A 215 15.19 0.58 2.43
N PHE A 216 16.20 -0.26 2.16
CA PHE A 216 16.25 -1.03 0.93
C PHE A 216 15.17 -2.14 0.88
N GLU A 217 14.84 -2.76 2.00
CA GLU A 217 13.75 -3.73 2.08
C GLU A 217 12.41 -3.10 1.70
N ARG A 218 12.17 -1.89 2.19
CA ARG A 218 10.96 -1.11 1.90
C ARG A 218 10.88 -0.69 0.42
N GLU A 219 11.99 -0.21 -0.15
CA GLU A 219 12.07 0.16 -1.58
C GLU A 219 11.98 -1.07 -2.51
N ALA A 220 12.45 -2.23 -2.08
CA ALA A 220 12.47 -3.47 -2.86
C ALA A 220 11.07 -3.92 -3.32
N ARG A 221 10.03 -3.57 -2.56
CA ARG A 221 8.62 -3.89 -2.91
C ARG A 221 8.20 -3.34 -4.26
N PHE A 222 8.83 -2.24 -4.71
CA PHE A 222 8.51 -1.60 -5.97
C PHE A 222 9.27 -2.15 -7.18
N SER A 223 10.14 -3.13 -6.99
CA SER A 223 10.90 -3.72 -8.09
C SER A 223 10.02 -4.54 -9.02
N ARG A 224 10.24 -4.39 -10.33
CA ARG A 224 9.69 -5.30 -11.34
C ARG A 224 10.49 -6.59 -11.46
N GLN A 225 11.76 -6.54 -11.10
CA GLN A 225 12.66 -7.68 -11.18
C GLN A 225 12.77 -8.35 -9.81
N GLN A 226 12.60 -9.65 -9.76
CA GLN A 226 12.73 -10.47 -8.57
C GLN A 226 13.71 -11.62 -8.86
N PRO A 227 14.52 -12.06 -7.93
CA PRO A 227 14.68 -11.57 -6.57
C PRO A 227 15.48 -10.25 -6.49
N VAL A 228 15.17 -9.39 -5.52
CA VAL A 228 15.90 -8.16 -5.28
C VAL A 228 17.11 -8.44 -4.39
N PRO A 229 18.34 -8.07 -4.78
CA PRO A 229 19.52 -8.20 -3.93
C PRO A 229 19.39 -7.26 -2.71
N MET A 230 19.51 -7.82 -1.52
CA MET A 230 19.48 -7.09 -0.26
C MET A 230 20.88 -6.62 0.13
N LEU A 231 20.95 -5.63 1.05
CA LEU A 231 22.21 -5.00 1.46
C LEU A 231 23.24 -6.02 1.96
N GLY A 232 22.80 -7.12 2.62
CA GLY A 232 23.70 -8.13 3.20
C GLY A 232 24.45 -7.63 4.44
N ASN A 233 25.44 -8.41 4.87
CA ASN A 233 26.22 -8.18 6.08
C ASN A 233 27.58 -7.54 5.74
N TYR A 234 28.34 -7.15 6.78
CA TYR A 234 29.70 -6.61 6.65
C TYR A 234 30.66 -7.56 5.92
N GLU A 235 30.51 -8.88 6.12
CA GLU A 235 31.38 -9.91 5.54
C GLU A 235 30.99 -10.30 4.09
N ALA A 236 29.96 -9.66 3.51
CA ALA A 236 29.53 -9.96 2.16
C ALA A 236 30.67 -9.89 1.15
N SER A 237 30.67 -10.78 0.17
CA SER A 237 31.68 -10.85 -0.88
C SER A 237 31.64 -9.59 -1.77
N LYS A 238 32.77 -9.30 -2.41
CA LYS A 238 32.87 -8.19 -3.37
C LYS A 238 31.81 -8.28 -4.45
N GLU A 239 31.60 -9.45 -5.02
CA GLU A 239 30.61 -9.71 -6.08
C GLU A 239 29.18 -9.41 -5.63
N HIS A 240 28.85 -9.76 -4.39
CA HIS A 240 27.54 -9.43 -3.81
C HIS A 240 27.37 -7.92 -3.66
N VAL A 241 28.37 -7.21 -3.17
CA VAL A 241 28.32 -5.76 -2.99
C VAL A 241 28.21 -5.03 -4.33
N GLU A 242 29.03 -5.41 -5.32
CA GLU A 242 28.99 -4.86 -6.67
C GLU A 242 27.63 -5.15 -7.35
N GLY A 243 27.14 -6.38 -7.26
CA GLY A 243 25.84 -6.78 -7.79
C GLY A 243 24.66 -6.03 -7.14
N PHE A 244 24.76 -5.78 -5.84
CA PHE A 244 23.78 -4.95 -5.12
C PHE A 244 23.72 -3.53 -5.69
N TYR A 245 24.84 -2.81 -5.76
CA TYR A 245 24.86 -1.45 -6.30
C TYR A 245 24.48 -1.39 -7.77
N ASP A 246 24.93 -2.32 -8.59
CA ASP A 246 24.59 -2.39 -10.01
C ASP A 246 23.09 -2.54 -10.22
N PHE A 247 22.42 -3.38 -9.42
CA PHE A 247 20.98 -3.55 -9.46
C PHE A 247 20.25 -2.27 -9.07
N TRP A 248 20.65 -1.63 -7.96
CA TRP A 248 19.96 -0.43 -7.44
C TRP A 248 20.17 0.80 -8.32
N TYR A 249 21.31 0.94 -9.01
CA TYR A 249 21.49 1.99 -10.03
C TYR A 249 20.61 1.80 -11.27
N LYS A 250 20.27 0.54 -11.60
CA LYS A 250 19.43 0.16 -12.75
C LYS A 250 17.99 -0.15 -12.32
N PHE A 251 17.61 0.21 -11.09
CA PHE A 251 16.33 -0.15 -10.50
C PHE A 251 15.15 0.25 -11.39
N ASP A 252 14.32 -0.75 -11.77
CA ASP A 252 13.08 -0.56 -12.53
C ASP A 252 11.88 -0.70 -11.61
N SER A 253 11.22 0.44 -11.34
CA SER A 253 10.07 0.53 -10.45
C SER A 253 8.76 0.36 -11.20
N TRP A 254 7.80 -0.38 -10.61
CA TRP A 254 6.44 -0.47 -11.12
C TRP A 254 5.54 0.68 -10.67
N ARG A 255 6.01 1.63 -9.86
CA ARG A 255 5.21 2.77 -9.39
C ARG A 255 4.61 3.53 -10.56
N SER A 256 3.28 3.69 -10.56
CA SER A 256 2.55 4.33 -11.67
C SER A 256 2.27 5.81 -11.43
N PHE A 257 2.06 6.22 -10.17
CA PHE A 257 1.61 7.56 -9.75
C PHE A 257 0.24 7.98 -10.31
N GLU A 258 -0.53 7.03 -10.86
CA GLU A 258 -1.86 7.28 -11.45
C GLU A 258 -2.87 7.75 -10.41
N TRP A 259 -2.71 7.34 -9.16
CA TRP A 259 -3.58 7.76 -8.07
C TRP A 259 -3.66 9.28 -7.90
N LEU A 260 -2.58 9.98 -8.21
CA LEU A 260 -2.47 11.44 -8.08
C LEU A 260 -2.96 12.20 -9.32
N ASP A 261 -3.50 11.51 -10.32
CA ASP A 261 -4.04 12.14 -11.51
C ASP A 261 -5.21 13.05 -11.17
N LYS A 262 -5.27 14.18 -11.86
CA LYS A 262 -6.43 15.07 -11.77
C LYS A 262 -7.62 14.45 -12.49
N GLU A 263 -8.76 14.44 -11.82
CA GLU A 263 -10.00 14.01 -12.43
C GLU A 263 -10.46 15.03 -13.48
N VAL A 264 -11.08 14.52 -14.52
CA VAL A 264 -11.79 15.37 -15.47
C VAL A 264 -13.05 15.85 -14.74
N ASN A 265 -13.28 17.15 -14.70
CA ASN A 265 -14.50 17.71 -14.11
C ASN A 265 -15.73 17.03 -14.72
N GLU A 266 -16.61 16.50 -13.89
CA GLU A 266 -17.82 15.78 -14.32
C GLU A 266 -18.75 16.61 -15.22
N GLY A 267 -18.57 17.94 -15.28
CA GLY A 267 -19.32 18.84 -16.16
C GLY A 267 -18.69 19.14 -17.51
N SER A 268 -17.46 18.66 -17.75
CA SER A 268 -16.76 18.87 -19.04
C SER A 268 -16.99 17.66 -19.96
N ASP A 269 -18.11 17.67 -20.68
CA ASP A 269 -18.37 16.70 -21.76
C ASP A 269 -17.50 16.93 -23.00
N ASN A 270 -16.64 17.96 -22.99
CA ASN A 270 -15.80 18.30 -24.10
C ASN A 270 -14.66 17.27 -24.25
N ARG A 271 -14.60 16.61 -25.41
CA ARG A 271 -13.57 15.64 -25.79
C ARG A 271 -12.16 16.24 -25.69
N ASP A 272 -12.02 17.52 -25.99
CA ASP A 272 -10.72 18.20 -25.99
C ASP A 272 -10.23 18.46 -24.58
N ASP A 273 -11.09 18.75 -23.62
CA ASP A 273 -10.73 18.91 -22.21
C ASP A 273 -10.29 17.57 -21.60
N LYS A 274 -10.97 16.46 -21.92
CA LYS A 274 -10.56 15.11 -21.49
C LYS A 274 -9.17 14.80 -22.03
N ARG A 275 -8.92 15.08 -23.30
CA ARG A 275 -7.63 14.84 -23.97
C ARG A 275 -6.51 15.74 -23.41
N TYR A 276 -6.84 16.99 -23.10
CA TYR A 276 -5.90 17.90 -22.46
C TYR A 276 -5.51 17.45 -21.04
N THR A 277 -6.49 17.08 -20.21
CA THR A 277 -6.29 16.59 -18.85
C THR A 277 -5.48 15.31 -18.85
N GLU A 278 -5.79 14.35 -19.73
CA GLU A 278 -5.02 13.11 -19.89
C GLU A 278 -3.57 13.37 -20.28
N LYS A 279 -3.33 14.29 -21.24
CA LYS A 279 -1.97 14.69 -21.64
C LYS A 279 -1.21 15.32 -20.48
N LYS A 280 -1.87 16.16 -19.68
CA LYS A 280 -1.30 16.79 -18.49
C LYS A 280 -0.97 15.75 -17.41
N ASN A 281 -1.88 14.84 -17.12
CA ASN A 281 -1.68 13.74 -16.17
C ASN A 281 -0.52 12.84 -16.62
N LYS A 282 -0.44 12.48 -17.89
CA LYS A 282 0.68 11.70 -18.45
C LYS A 282 2.04 12.41 -18.27
N SER A 283 2.08 13.73 -18.51
CA SER A 283 3.29 14.53 -18.30
C SER A 283 3.69 14.59 -16.82
N GLU A 284 2.72 14.77 -15.93
CA GLU A 284 2.93 14.82 -14.49
C GLU A 284 3.40 13.46 -13.93
N ARG A 285 2.79 12.35 -14.35
CA ARG A 285 3.25 11.00 -14.01
C ARG A 285 4.68 10.75 -14.46
N ALA A 286 5.04 11.18 -15.67
CA ALA A 286 6.41 11.05 -16.17
C ALA A 286 7.42 11.87 -15.35
N ARG A 287 7.04 13.09 -14.93
CA ARG A 287 7.84 13.95 -14.05
C ARG A 287 8.08 13.27 -12.71
N ARG A 288 7.03 12.78 -12.05
CA ARG A 288 7.12 12.11 -10.75
C ARG A 288 7.94 10.83 -10.79
N LYS A 289 7.80 10.01 -11.85
CA LYS A 289 8.67 8.85 -12.07
C LYS A 289 10.14 9.22 -12.16
N LYS A 290 10.45 10.31 -12.86
CA LYS A 290 11.82 10.80 -12.99
C LYS A 290 12.37 11.33 -11.66
N GLU A 291 11.55 12.04 -10.89
CA GLU A 291 11.89 12.54 -9.55
C GLU A 291 12.15 11.38 -8.58
N ASP A 292 11.28 10.36 -8.57
CA ASP A 292 11.46 9.16 -7.75
C ASP A 292 12.74 8.38 -8.10
N THR A 293 13.01 8.20 -9.40
CA THR A 293 14.27 7.58 -9.84
C THR A 293 15.50 8.42 -9.44
N ALA A 294 15.40 9.74 -9.49
CA ALA A 294 16.49 10.62 -9.07
C ALA A 294 16.72 10.54 -7.56
N ARG A 295 15.64 10.56 -6.77
CA ARG A 295 15.66 10.35 -5.31
C ARG A 295 16.37 9.05 -4.94
N LEU A 296 15.96 7.95 -5.58
CA LEU A 296 16.54 6.64 -5.31
C LEU A 296 18.04 6.60 -5.62
N ARG A 297 18.46 7.18 -6.76
CA ARG A 297 19.88 7.26 -7.13
C ARG A 297 20.68 8.10 -6.14
N GLN A 298 20.17 9.23 -5.69
CA GLN A 298 20.82 10.05 -4.66
C GLN A 298 20.99 9.29 -3.35
N MET A 299 19.96 8.51 -2.96
CA MET A 299 20.03 7.63 -1.80
C MET A 299 21.12 6.56 -1.97
N VAL A 300 21.18 5.90 -3.12
CA VAL A 300 22.21 4.89 -3.43
C VAL A 300 23.61 5.49 -3.42
N ASP A 301 23.80 6.69 -3.99
CA ASP A 301 25.08 7.42 -3.97
C ASP A 301 25.50 7.75 -2.53
N LEU A 302 24.56 8.19 -1.70
CA LEU A 302 24.80 8.45 -0.28
C LEU A 302 25.27 7.18 0.44
N VAL A 303 24.53 6.10 0.27
CA VAL A 303 24.83 4.80 0.89
C VAL A 303 26.20 4.29 0.43
N LEU A 304 26.49 4.35 -0.87
CA LEU A 304 27.79 3.95 -1.43
C LEU A 304 28.96 4.74 -0.80
N SER A 305 28.76 6.03 -0.54
CA SER A 305 29.77 6.88 0.08
C SER A 305 30.05 6.53 1.55
N LEU A 306 29.06 5.96 2.23
CA LEU A 306 29.10 5.60 3.66
C LEU A 306 29.43 4.12 3.91
N ASP A 307 29.37 3.27 2.90
CA ASP A 307 29.53 1.82 3.04
C ASP A 307 30.94 1.42 3.50
N PRO A 308 31.08 0.85 4.71
CA PRO A 308 32.36 0.44 5.26
C PRO A 308 33.01 -0.72 4.45
N ARG A 309 32.19 -1.52 3.75
CA ARG A 309 32.65 -2.64 2.94
C ARG A 309 33.50 -2.20 1.75
N ILE A 310 33.20 -1.02 1.19
CA ILE A 310 33.97 -0.47 0.05
C ILE A 310 35.42 -0.19 0.45
N LYS A 311 35.66 0.26 1.69
CA LYS A 311 37.03 0.44 2.21
C LYS A 311 37.76 -0.89 2.35
N ARG A 312 37.09 -1.86 2.98
CA ARG A 312 37.62 -3.23 3.14
C ARG A 312 37.99 -3.85 1.79
N ILE A 313 37.07 -3.82 0.83
CA ILE A 313 37.29 -4.40 -0.50
C ILE A 313 38.50 -3.73 -1.20
N LYS A 314 38.61 -2.41 -1.12
CA LYS A 314 39.75 -1.69 -1.68
C LYS A 314 41.07 -2.05 -1.01
N GLU A 315 41.10 -2.26 0.29
CA GLU A 315 42.25 -2.71 1.06
C GLU A 315 42.65 -4.14 0.70
N GLU A 316 41.67 -5.06 0.61
CA GLU A 316 41.88 -6.43 0.17
C GLU A 316 42.41 -6.50 -1.27
N GLU A 317 41.87 -5.71 -2.19
CA GLU A 317 42.35 -5.63 -3.57
C GLU A 317 43.79 -5.10 -3.63
N LYS A 318 44.10 -4.08 -2.84
CA LYS A 318 45.45 -3.50 -2.77
C LYS A 318 46.43 -4.54 -2.23
N ALA A 319 46.07 -5.23 -1.14
CA ALA A 319 46.88 -6.30 -0.56
C ALA A 319 47.08 -7.47 -1.54
N ALA A 320 46.01 -7.91 -2.22
CA ALA A 320 46.12 -8.96 -3.25
C ALA A 320 47.01 -8.52 -4.44
N ARG A 321 46.91 -7.26 -4.86
CA ARG A 321 47.77 -6.73 -5.92
C ARG A 321 49.24 -6.65 -5.48
N GLU A 322 49.51 -6.27 -4.24
CA GLU A 322 50.85 -6.23 -3.67
C GLU A 322 51.44 -7.62 -3.50
N ALA A 323 50.64 -8.58 -2.99
CA ALA A 323 51.04 -9.96 -2.86
C ALA A 323 51.38 -10.60 -4.25
N LYS A 324 50.54 -10.30 -5.26
CA LYS A 324 50.78 -10.74 -6.65
C LYS A 324 52.02 -10.12 -7.25
N ARG A 325 52.34 -8.86 -6.87
CA ARG A 325 53.57 -8.21 -7.28
C ARG A 325 54.80 -8.83 -6.61
N LEU A 326 54.74 -9.09 -5.31
CA LEU A 326 55.79 -9.77 -4.54
C LEU A 326 56.04 -11.21 -5.05
N ALA A 327 54.98 -11.95 -5.28
CA ALA A 327 55.09 -13.32 -5.85
C ALA A 327 55.74 -13.33 -7.24
N ARG A 328 55.54 -12.25 -8.04
CA ARG A 328 56.17 -12.11 -9.36
C ARG A 328 57.63 -11.60 -9.27
N SER A 329 57.99 -10.95 -8.15
CA SER A 329 59.35 -10.45 -7.93
C SER A 329 60.30 -11.45 -7.24
N GLN A 330 59.79 -12.56 -6.71
CA GLN A 330 60.64 -13.65 -6.23
C GLN A 330 61.25 -14.38 -7.43
N PRO A 331 62.56 -14.46 -7.54
CA PRO A 331 63.22 -15.20 -8.61
C PRO A 331 62.96 -16.72 -8.35
N ALA A 332 62.32 -17.38 -9.33
CA ALA A 332 62.26 -18.82 -9.34
C ALA A 332 63.68 -19.38 -9.30
N SER A 333 64.05 -19.86 -8.13
CA SER A 333 65.29 -20.63 -7.97
C SER A 333 65.11 -21.97 -8.70
N GLY A 334 65.82 -22.17 -9.79
CA GLY A 334 66.05 -23.48 -10.38
C GLY A 334 65.59 -23.64 -11.83
N THR A 335 66.51 -23.52 -12.68
CA THR A 335 66.95 -24.28 -13.87
C THR A 335 67.19 -23.39 -15.10
N ASN A 336 68.46 -23.34 -15.41
CA ASN A 336 69.13 -22.76 -16.52
C ASN A 336 68.79 -23.48 -17.82
N THR A 337 68.20 -22.83 -18.82
CA THR A 337 68.43 -23.12 -20.24
C THR A 337 68.24 -21.83 -21.04
N GLY A 338 69.31 -21.46 -21.73
CA GLY A 338 69.43 -20.22 -22.45
C GLY A 338 68.59 -20.17 -23.72
N ALA A 339 68.01 -19.03 -23.97
CA ALA A 339 67.70 -18.51 -25.29
C ALA A 339 67.67 -16.97 -25.18
N ASN A 340 68.62 -16.37 -25.83
CA ASN A 340 68.88 -14.95 -25.90
C ASN A 340 67.84 -14.29 -26.85
N THR A 341 66.89 -13.59 -26.35
CA THR A 341 66.09 -12.62 -27.11
C THR A 341 66.14 -11.26 -26.42
N PRO A 342 66.42 -10.15 -27.12
CA PRO A 342 66.62 -8.86 -26.49
C PRO A 342 65.27 -8.35 -25.92
N LYS A 343 65.20 -8.19 -24.58
CA LYS A 343 64.10 -7.54 -23.88
C LYS A 343 64.12 -6.06 -24.22
N LYS A 344 63.12 -5.57 -25.00
CA LYS A 344 62.74 -4.15 -25.03
C LYS A 344 62.51 -3.68 -23.60
N SER A 345 63.05 -2.53 -23.29
CA SER A 345 62.98 -1.98 -21.93
C SER A 345 61.50 -1.64 -21.56
N LYS A 346 61.11 -1.95 -20.33
CA LYS A 346 59.76 -1.73 -19.79
C LYS A 346 59.27 -0.27 -19.94
N THR A 347 60.17 0.68 -20.09
CA THR A 347 59.89 2.08 -20.31
C THR A 347 59.32 2.37 -21.68
N GLU A 348 59.77 1.66 -22.73
CA GLU A 348 59.25 1.82 -24.11
C GLU A 348 57.84 1.21 -24.30
N GLU A 349 57.53 0.09 -23.64
CA GLU A 349 56.19 -0.51 -23.68
C GLU A 349 55.16 0.34 -22.92
N GLU A 350 55.55 0.98 -21.83
CA GLU A 350 54.68 1.85 -21.04
C GLU A 350 54.43 3.19 -21.76
N GLU A 351 55.41 3.70 -22.47
CA GLU A 351 55.32 4.91 -23.28
C GLU A 351 54.47 4.67 -24.56
N GLU A 352 54.63 3.52 -25.18
CA GLU A 352 53.82 3.13 -26.33
C GLU A 352 52.35 2.88 -25.97
N LYS A 353 52.12 2.31 -24.78
CA LYS A 353 50.74 2.12 -24.24
C LYS A 353 50.10 3.47 -23.89
N ARG A 354 50.85 4.41 -23.31
CA ARG A 354 50.40 5.77 -22.99
C ARG A 354 50.06 6.56 -24.24
N LYS A 355 50.90 6.47 -25.26
CA LYS A 355 50.67 7.10 -26.58
C LYS A 355 49.45 6.52 -27.31
N LYS A 356 49.22 5.21 -27.22
CA LYS A 356 48.02 4.55 -27.76
C LYS A 356 46.73 4.97 -27.04
N GLU A 357 46.80 5.08 -25.73
CA GLU A 357 45.64 5.49 -24.91
C GLU A 357 45.30 6.98 -25.09
N GLU A 358 46.30 7.82 -25.29
CA GLU A 358 46.14 9.23 -25.57
C GLU A 358 45.61 9.47 -27.00
N ALA A 359 46.07 8.69 -27.98
CA ALA A 359 45.57 8.71 -29.33
C ALA A 359 44.10 8.20 -29.42
N GLU A 360 43.73 7.18 -28.65
CA GLU A 360 42.37 6.71 -28.58
C GLU A 360 41.42 7.69 -27.90
N LYS A 361 41.89 8.38 -26.85
CA LYS A 361 41.12 9.48 -26.21
C LYS A 361 40.93 10.66 -27.14
N ALA A 362 41.98 11.05 -27.89
CA ALA A 362 41.93 12.12 -28.88
C ALA A 362 40.95 11.76 -30.01
N ALA A 363 41.01 10.54 -30.56
CA ALA A 363 40.10 10.08 -31.61
C ALA A 363 38.62 10.03 -31.10
N LYS A 364 38.38 9.60 -29.85
CA LYS A 364 37.00 9.62 -29.26
C LYS A 364 36.49 11.06 -29.07
N THR A 365 37.35 12.01 -28.70
CA THR A 365 36.91 13.41 -28.54
C THR A 365 36.64 14.07 -29.89
N GLU A 366 37.40 13.73 -30.90
CA GLU A 366 37.25 14.25 -32.26
C GLU A 366 35.98 13.66 -32.93
N ALA A 367 35.74 12.36 -32.77
CA ALA A 367 34.49 11.70 -33.23
C ALA A 367 33.24 12.29 -32.54
N LYS A 368 33.35 12.64 -31.24
CA LYS A 368 32.28 13.30 -30.51
C LYS A 368 32.00 14.72 -30.97
N LYS A 369 33.04 15.49 -31.29
CA LYS A 369 32.95 16.84 -31.87
C LYS A 369 32.35 16.78 -33.31
N ALA A 370 32.80 15.85 -34.13
CA ALA A 370 32.29 15.67 -35.47
C ALA A 370 30.79 15.27 -35.48
N LYS A 371 30.38 14.38 -34.57
CA LYS A 371 28.97 13.97 -34.40
C LYS A 371 28.09 15.13 -33.91
N ALA A 372 28.60 15.97 -33.02
CA ALA A 372 27.88 17.15 -32.55
C ALA A 372 27.76 18.22 -33.64
N ALA A 373 28.81 18.42 -34.45
CA ALA A 373 28.82 19.35 -35.58
C ALA A 373 27.82 18.89 -36.68
N ALA A 374 27.79 17.59 -37.02
CA ALA A 374 26.85 17.02 -37.97
C ALA A 374 25.41 17.16 -37.48
N ALA A 375 25.11 16.91 -36.17
CA ALA A 375 23.79 17.10 -35.60
C ALA A 375 23.34 18.58 -35.63
N ASN A 376 24.22 19.51 -35.38
CA ASN A 376 23.93 20.94 -35.46
C ASN A 376 23.69 21.40 -36.93
N ALA A 377 24.48 20.88 -37.88
CA ALA A 377 24.30 21.15 -39.29
C ALA A 377 22.93 20.61 -39.80
N ALA A 378 22.56 19.38 -39.43
CA ALA A 378 21.26 18.79 -39.74
C ALA A 378 20.09 19.60 -39.15
N LYS A 379 20.24 20.09 -37.90
CA LYS A 379 19.23 20.93 -37.23
C LYS A 379 19.07 22.28 -37.94
N LYS A 380 20.18 22.87 -38.44
CA LYS A 380 20.18 24.12 -39.18
C LYS A 380 19.51 23.93 -40.57
N ALA A 381 19.84 22.86 -41.28
CA ALA A 381 19.22 22.51 -42.57
C ALA A 381 17.71 22.29 -42.43
N ARG A 382 17.25 21.58 -41.40
CA ARG A 382 15.83 21.35 -41.12
C ARG A 382 15.08 22.64 -40.78
N ARG A 383 15.76 23.59 -40.13
CA ARG A 383 15.18 24.91 -39.83
C ARG A 383 15.07 25.78 -41.08
N GLN A 384 16.04 25.69 -42.01
CA GLN A 384 16.01 26.38 -43.29
C GLN A 384 14.92 25.80 -44.23
N GLN A 385 14.75 24.47 -44.27
CA GLN A 385 13.67 23.83 -45.02
C GLN A 385 12.28 24.28 -44.54
N ARG A 386 12.06 24.30 -43.21
CA ARG A 386 10.78 24.78 -42.64
C ARG A 386 10.53 26.28 -42.91
N ALA A 387 11.59 27.09 -42.96
CA ALA A 387 11.45 28.49 -43.32
C ALA A 387 11.14 28.70 -44.81
N ALA A 388 11.69 27.85 -45.68
CA ALA A 388 11.40 27.87 -47.09
C ALA A 388 9.96 27.37 -47.40
N GLU A 389 9.51 26.32 -46.74
CA GLU A 389 8.11 25.82 -46.80
C GLU A 389 7.10 26.89 -46.36
N ALA A 390 7.41 27.58 -45.24
CA ALA A 390 6.56 28.66 -44.72
C ALA A 390 6.53 29.93 -45.62
N ALA A 391 7.57 30.16 -46.43
CA ALA A 391 7.61 31.24 -47.39
C ALA A 391 6.95 30.88 -48.73
N GLY A 392 6.83 29.58 -49.06
CA GLY A 392 6.14 29.09 -50.26
C GLY A 392 4.60 29.01 -50.13
N ASP A 393 4.09 28.95 -48.91
CA ASP A 393 2.63 28.95 -48.62
C ASP A 393 2.02 30.36 -48.54
N ALA A 394 2.83 31.41 -48.64
CA ALA A 394 2.42 32.81 -48.56
C ALA A 394 2.43 33.57 -49.94
N ALA A 395 2.70 32.85 -51.00
CA ALA A 395 2.61 33.34 -52.39
C ALA A 395 1.48 32.63 -53.16
#